data_738a2fd76991ba56548713b7aebf95bb
#
_entry.id   738a2fd76991ba56548713b7aebf95bb
#
_cell.length_a   1.000
_cell.length_b   1.000
_cell.length_c   1.000
_cell.angle_alpha   90.00
_cell.angle_beta   90.00
_cell.angle_gamma   90.00
#
_symmetry.space_group_name_H-M   'P 1'
#
loop_
_entity.id
_entity.type
_entity.pdbx_description
1 polymer ?
#
loop_
_entity_poly.entity_id
_entity_poly.type
_entity_poly.pdbx_seq_one_letter_code
_entity_poly.pdbx_strand_id
1 'polypeptide(L)'
;VEALGKSVSVPVKAFYEAVDALIERTFAAMEPLVQVNARGKFALTTETAGLYVVGGAAHLPAITRALKQRYGYRVHRSSYTAASTAIGLAIAADPDSGYALYDKLSRGVGVFREMRGGQEVSFDPLLGADLSLAPSGDVSLVRTYQAAHNVGHFRFVEYTETDAYGVPVGEVSPAGTVLFPFTRQLQEDRGADLSKVAVERIDNGPLIEERYVVSSASTVQVTITDLSTGFSITCDLGA
;
A
#
# COMPACT_ATOMS: atom_id res chain seq x y z
N VAL A 1 -15.86 32.64 -17.89
CA VAL A 1 -15.17 31.46 -18.44
C VAL A 1 -15.77 31.17 -19.81
N GLU A 2 -14.95 30.99 -20.81
CA GLU A 2 -15.37 30.49 -22.12
C GLU A 2 -15.34 28.96 -22.12
N ALA A 3 -16.47 28.35 -22.46
CA ALA A 3 -16.59 26.92 -22.65
C ALA A 3 -17.38 26.62 -23.90
N LEU A 4 -16.86 25.80 -24.81
CA LEU A 4 -17.51 25.43 -26.08
C LEU A 4 -17.93 26.66 -26.95
N GLY A 5 -17.10 27.69 -26.96
CA GLY A 5 -17.40 28.95 -27.72
C GLY A 5 -18.50 29.82 -27.11
N LYS A 6 -18.92 29.57 -25.87
CA LYS A 6 -19.90 30.35 -25.12
C LYS A 6 -19.28 30.93 -23.86
N SER A 7 -19.56 32.19 -23.58
CA SER A 7 -19.19 32.82 -22.31
C SER A 7 -20.17 32.38 -21.21
N VAL A 8 -19.65 31.75 -20.17
CA VAL A 8 -20.43 31.33 -18.99
C VAL A 8 -19.99 32.14 -17.77
N SER A 9 -20.94 32.82 -17.14
CA SER A 9 -20.71 33.57 -15.89
C SER A 9 -21.25 32.78 -14.72
N VAL A 10 -20.38 32.46 -13.76
CA VAL A 10 -20.76 31.78 -12.51
C VAL A 10 -20.46 32.73 -11.35
N PRO A 11 -21.43 33.00 -10.45
CA PRO A 11 -21.16 33.76 -9.22
C PRO A 11 -20.07 33.10 -8.38
N VAL A 12 -19.13 33.89 -7.88
CA VAL A 12 -18.02 33.38 -7.04
C VAL A 12 -18.54 32.63 -5.81
N LYS A 13 -19.66 33.07 -5.24
CA LYS A 13 -20.32 32.40 -4.12
C LYS A 13 -20.74 30.99 -4.46
N ALA A 14 -21.43 30.79 -5.58
CA ALA A 14 -21.88 29.47 -6.03
C ALA A 14 -20.69 28.52 -6.31
N PHE A 15 -19.59 29.07 -6.82
CA PHE A 15 -18.36 28.30 -7.01
C PHE A 15 -17.78 27.83 -5.67
N TYR A 16 -17.70 28.71 -4.66
CA TYR A 16 -17.17 28.33 -3.35
C TYR A 16 -18.09 27.32 -2.62
N GLU A 17 -19.41 27.48 -2.72
CA GLU A 17 -20.35 26.50 -2.17
C GLU A 17 -20.16 25.10 -2.79
N ALA A 18 -19.88 25.02 -4.08
CA ALA A 18 -19.60 23.75 -4.75
C ALA A 18 -18.25 23.12 -4.29
N VAL A 19 -17.28 23.94 -3.90
CA VAL A 19 -15.94 23.51 -3.46
C VAL A 19 -15.94 23.12 -1.98
N ASP A 20 -16.86 23.64 -1.16
CA ASP A 20 -16.90 23.38 0.29
C ASP A 20 -16.96 21.90 0.63
N ALA A 21 -17.72 21.09 -0.11
CA ALA A 21 -17.79 19.65 0.09
C ALA A 21 -16.41 18.95 -0.10
N LEU A 22 -15.58 19.43 -1.02
CA LEU A 22 -14.24 18.91 -1.25
C LEU A 22 -13.28 19.34 -0.13
N ILE A 23 -13.44 20.56 0.38
CA ILE A 23 -12.67 21.08 1.51
C ILE A 23 -12.96 20.25 2.78
N GLU A 24 -14.25 19.95 3.05
CA GLU A 24 -14.62 19.11 4.20
C GLU A 24 -14.07 17.68 4.08
N ARG A 25 -14.04 17.10 2.88
CA ARG A 25 -13.37 15.80 2.65
C ARG A 25 -11.87 15.88 2.93
N THR A 26 -11.21 17.00 2.60
CA THR A 26 -9.80 17.21 2.95
C THR A 26 -9.62 17.25 4.46
N PHE A 27 -10.51 17.93 5.19
CA PHE A 27 -10.45 17.94 6.65
C PHE A 27 -10.65 16.55 7.27
N ALA A 28 -11.58 15.76 6.73
CA ALA A 28 -11.78 14.38 7.17
C ALA A 28 -10.51 13.52 6.97
N ALA A 29 -9.86 13.64 5.82
CA ALA A 29 -8.60 12.93 5.54
C ALA A 29 -7.43 13.37 6.45
N MET A 30 -7.53 14.57 7.06
CA MET A 30 -6.51 15.07 7.99
C MET A 30 -6.78 14.70 9.46
N GLU A 31 -7.83 13.96 9.75
CA GLU A 31 -8.22 13.58 11.13
C GLU A 31 -7.05 13.00 11.96
N PRO A 32 -6.20 12.11 11.42
CA PRO A 32 -5.07 11.57 12.18
C PRO A 32 -4.03 12.61 12.61
N LEU A 33 -3.99 13.77 11.97
CA LEU A 33 -3.06 14.87 12.26
C LEU A 33 -3.66 15.92 13.20
N VAL A 34 -4.88 15.71 13.70
CA VAL A 34 -5.70 16.70 14.39
C VAL A 34 -6.07 16.23 15.79
N GLN A 35 -6.05 17.14 16.73
CA GLN A 35 -6.56 16.94 18.09
C GLN A 35 -7.55 18.04 18.47
N VAL A 36 -8.45 17.75 19.38
CA VAL A 36 -9.29 18.77 19.98
C VAL A 36 -8.59 19.34 21.22
N ASN A 37 -8.31 20.64 21.20
CA ASN A 37 -7.65 21.30 22.32
C ASN A 37 -8.63 21.50 23.52
N ALA A 38 -8.10 21.93 24.65
CA ALA A 38 -8.90 22.17 25.87
C ALA A 38 -10.03 23.23 25.72
N ARG A 39 -10.05 23.99 24.62
CA ARG A 39 -11.09 24.95 24.27
C ARG A 39 -12.13 24.40 23.29
N GLY A 40 -12.09 23.09 23.00
CA GLY A 40 -12.99 22.44 22.03
C GLY A 40 -12.72 22.79 20.56
N LYS A 41 -11.55 23.38 20.25
CA LYS A 41 -11.18 23.74 18.88
C LYS A 41 -10.25 22.69 18.28
N PHE A 42 -10.42 22.41 17.00
CA PHE A 42 -9.49 21.61 16.23
C PHE A 42 -8.12 22.28 16.15
N ALA A 43 -7.08 21.52 16.41
CA ALA A 43 -5.68 21.96 16.32
C ALA A 43 -4.83 20.81 15.76
N LEU A 44 -3.72 21.14 15.11
CA LEU A 44 -2.75 20.12 14.73
C LEU A 44 -2.12 19.49 15.98
N THR A 45 -1.82 18.20 15.93
CA THR A 45 -1.11 17.48 16.99
C THR A 45 0.23 18.15 17.30
N THR A 46 0.80 17.87 18.46
CA THR A 46 2.12 18.40 18.87
C THR A 46 3.25 17.91 17.97
N GLU A 47 3.07 16.72 17.38
CA GLU A 47 4.05 16.10 16.46
C GLU A 47 4.01 16.70 15.06
N THR A 48 2.91 17.37 14.69
CA THR A 48 2.77 18.01 13.37
C THR A 48 3.35 19.43 13.44
N ALA A 49 4.52 19.68 12.88
CA ALA A 49 5.17 21.00 12.89
C ALA A 49 4.39 22.07 12.11
N GLY A 50 3.78 21.73 10.99
CA GLY A 50 2.96 22.62 10.17
C GLY A 50 2.38 21.93 8.94
N LEU A 51 1.49 22.63 8.25
CA LEU A 51 0.89 22.21 6.99
C LEU A 51 1.42 23.06 5.86
N TYR A 52 2.00 22.43 4.84
CA TYR A 52 2.40 23.09 3.61
C TYR A 52 1.39 22.79 2.51
N VAL A 53 0.73 23.84 2.01
CA VAL A 53 -0.25 23.73 0.93
C VAL A 53 0.48 23.82 -0.39
N VAL A 54 0.46 22.70 -1.15
CA VAL A 54 1.15 22.50 -2.43
C VAL A 54 0.19 21.98 -3.49
N GLY A 55 0.64 21.95 -4.74
CA GLY A 55 -0.16 21.50 -5.89
C GLY A 55 -0.98 22.59 -6.55
N GLY A 56 -1.56 22.31 -7.72
CA GLY A 56 -2.30 23.26 -8.53
C GLY A 56 -3.51 23.86 -7.82
N ALA A 57 -4.29 23.05 -7.11
CA ALA A 57 -5.47 23.49 -6.35
C ALA A 57 -5.13 24.44 -5.18
N ALA A 58 -3.89 24.47 -4.72
CA ALA A 58 -3.42 25.41 -3.68
C ALA A 58 -3.49 26.90 -4.12
N HIS A 59 -3.64 27.16 -5.43
CA HIS A 59 -3.90 28.50 -5.92
C HIS A 59 -5.33 28.98 -5.64
N LEU A 60 -6.26 28.07 -5.32
CA LEU A 60 -7.61 28.44 -4.97
C LEU A 60 -7.65 29.09 -3.56
N PRO A 61 -8.03 30.39 -3.45
CA PRO A 61 -7.99 31.08 -2.16
C PRO A 61 -8.86 30.46 -1.07
N ALA A 62 -9.95 29.77 -1.44
CA ALA A 62 -10.85 29.09 -0.51
C ALA A 62 -10.11 28.05 0.33
N ILE A 63 -9.24 27.22 -0.27
CA ILE A 63 -8.52 26.14 0.40
C ILE A 63 -7.58 26.70 1.49
N THR A 64 -6.70 27.62 1.08
CA THR A 64 -5.75 28.22 2.05
C THR A 64 -6.48 29.00 3.16
N ARG A 65 -7.60 29.66 2.84
CA ARG A 65 -8.41 30.39 3.82
C ARG A 65 -9.05 29.42 4.82
N ALA A 66 -9.69 28.36 4.36
CA ALA A 66 -10.34 27.36 5.22
C ALA A 66 -9.33 26.68 6.14
N LEU A 67 -8.17 26.26 5.62
CA LEU A 67 -7.09 25.68 6.43
C LEU A 67 -6.56 26.66 7.48
N LYS A 68 -6.31 27.91 7.11
CA LYS A 68 -5.85 28.95 8.06
C LYS A 68 -6.88 29.29 9.14
N GLN A 69 -8.16 29.32 8.78
CA GLN A 69 -9.24 29.52 9.77
C GLN A 69 -9.29 28.38 10.79
N ARG A 70 -9.02 27.14 10.39
CA ARG A 70 -9.10 25.97 11.24
C ARG A 70 -7.81 25.74 12.04
N TYR A 71 -6.62 25.90 11.43
CA TYR A 71 -5.32 25.52 12.00
C TYR A 71 -4.37 26.70 12.24
N GLY A 72 -4.78 27.92 11.88
CA GLY A 72 -4.06 29.15 12.21
C GLY A 72 -2.73 29.33 11.47
N TYR A 73 -1.74 29.85 12.21
CA TYR A 73 -0.42 30.25 11.69
C TYR A 73 0.46 29.09 11.23
N ARG A 74 0.15 27.86 11.63
CA ARG A 74 0.89 26.65 11.24
C ARG A 74 0.59 26.22 9.79
N VAL A 75 -0.28 26.95 9.06
CA VAL A 75 -0.58 26.72 7.66
C VAL A 75 0.27 27.63 6.78
N HIS A 76 1.14 27.01 6.00
CA HIS A 76 2.06 27.67 5.08
C HIS A 76 1.67 27.35 3.63
N ARG A 77 1.92 28.29 2.74
CA ARG A 77 1.78 28.08 1.30
C ARG A 77 3.17 28.13 0.68
N SER A 78 3.51 27.12 -0.10
CA SER A 78 4.76 27.12 -0.88
C SER A 78 4.76 28.28 -1.89
N SER A 79 5.90 28.92 -2.07
CA SER A 79 6.11 29.90 -3.16
C SER A 79 6.03 29.23 -4.54
N TYR A 80 6.30 27.91 -4.61
CA TYR A 80 6.31 27.10 -5.82
C TYR A 80 5.18 26.06 -5.82
N THR A 81 3.98 26.46 -5.41
CA THR A 81 2.85 25.54 -5.21
C THR A 81 2.65 24.53 -6.33
N ALA A 82 2.64 24.97 -7.59
CA ALA A 82 2.43 24.09 -8.75
C ALA A 82 3.63 23.17 -9.06
N ALA A 83 4.84 23.60 -8.71
CA ALA A 83 6.08 22.87 -9.00
C ALA A 83 6.67 22.13 -7.79
N SER A 84 6.06 22.26 -6.60
CA SER A 84 6.64 21.71 -5.36
C SER A 84 6.90 20.21 -5.42
N THR A 85 6.02 19.44 -6.04
CA THR A 85 6.21 17.98 -6.21
C THR A 85 7.42 17.69 -7.11
N ALA A 86 7.53 18.38 -8.24
CA ALA A 86 8.66 18.18 -9.16
C ALA A 86 10.00 18.61 -8.52
N ILE A 87 9.99 19.71 -7.75
CA ILE A 87 11.17 20.15 -7.00
C ILE A 87 11.56 19.10 -5.94
N GLY A 88 10.58 18.59 -5.19
CA GLY A 88 10.82 17.56 -4.19
C GLY A 88 11.39 16.27 -4.79
N LEU A 89 10.87 15.85 -5.94
CA LEU A 89 11.39 14.68 -6.67
C LEU A 89 12.82 14.93 -7.18
N ALA A 90 13.13 16.13 -7.67
CA ALA A 90 14.48 16.48 -8.10
C ALA A 90 15.48 16.46 -6.93
N ILE A 91 15.06 16.97 -5.74
CA ILE A 91 15.89 16.91 -4.53
C ILE A 91 16.10 15.44 -4.09
N ALA A 92 15.04 14.62 -4.11
CA ALA A 92 15.14 13.22 -3.72
C ALA A 92 15.99 12.36 -4.70
N ALA A 93 16.04 12.76 -5.99
CA ALA A 93 16.84 12.10 -7.00
C ALA A 93 18.34 12.51 -6.98
N ASP A 94 18.67 13.60 -6.29
CA ASP A 94 20.05 14.08 -6.16
C ASP A 94 20.74 13.42 -4.95
N PRO A 95 21.70 12.50 -5.15
CA PRO A 95 22.40 11.82 -4.06
C PRO A 95 23.21 12.77 -3.17
N ASP A 96 23.56 13.95 -3.64
CA ASP A 96 24.34 14.94 -2.90
C ASP A 96 23.45 15.93 -2.13
N SER A 97 22.15 15.85 -2.27
CA SER A 97 21.19 16.76 -1.60
C SER A 97 21.17 16.63 -0.07
N GLY A 98 21.64 15.49 0.47
CA GLY A 98 21.54 15.16 1.90
C GLY A 98 20.13 14.81 2.37
N TYR A 99 19.16 14.71 1.47
CA TYR A 99 17.79 14.28 1.75
C TYR A 99 17.56 12.86 1.25
N ALA A 100 16.82 12.07 2.01
CA ALA A 100 16.38 10.74 1.61
C ALA A 100 14.85 10.63 1.74
N LEU A 101 14.23 9.99 0.76
CA LEU A 101 12.81 9.64 0.83
C LEU A 101 12.71 8.27 1.51
N TYR A 102 11.98 8.23 2.62
CA TYR A 102 11.58 6.99 3.29
C TYR A 102 10.10 6.76 3.01
N ASP A 103 9.83 5.69 2.33
CA ASP A 103 8.45 5.30 2.02
C ASP A 103 7.99 4.19 2.97
N LYS A 104 6.70 3.90 2.95
CA LYS A 104 6.07 2.78 3.65
C LYS A 104 5.18 2.05 2.68
N LEU A 105 4.98 0.76 2.91
CA LEU A 105 3.91 0.06 2.22
C LEU A 105 2.57 0.74 2.55
N SER A 106 1.80 1.09 1.54
CA SER A 106 0.46 1.67 1.71
C SER A 106 -0.56 0.62 2.18
N ARG A 107 -0.29 -0.65 1.88
CA ARG A 107 -1.09 -1.82 2.24
C ARG A 107 -0.19 -2.95 2.68
N GLY A 108 -0.64 -3.73 3.66
CA GLY A 108 0.01 -4.98 4.02
C GLY A 108 -0.27 -6.06 2.98
N VAL A 109 0.59 -7.06 2.91
CA VAL A 109 0.41 -8.25 2.07
C VAL A 109 0.34 -9.48 2.96
N GLY A 110 -0.61 -10.37 2.70
CA GLY A 110 -0.76 -11.61 3.43
C GLY A 110 -1.33 -12.74 2.57
N VAL A 111 -1.41 -13.92 3.13
CA VAL A 111 -1.91 -15.12 2.45
C VAL A 111 -2.76 -15.95 3.41
N PHE A 112 -3.81 -16.57 2.90
CA PHE A 112 -4.57 -17.55 3.65
C PHE A 112 -3.91 -18.92 3.55
N ARG A 113 -3.65 -19.53 4.72
CA ARG A 113 -3.00 -20.83 4.83
C ARG A 113 -3.91 -21.87 5.46
N GLU A 114 -3.82 -23.07 4.94
CA GLU A 114 -4.41 -24.23 5.58
C GLU A 114 -3.66 -24.58 6.88
N MET A 115 -4.42 -24.85 7.91
CA MET A 115 -3.92 -25.25 9.23
C MET A 115 -4.57 -26.57 9.66
N ARG A 116 -3.91 -27.30 10.59
CA ARG A 116 -4.42 -28.55 11.21
C ARG A 116 -4.92 -29.58 10.21
N GLY A 117 -4.20 -29.71 9.09
CA GLY A 117 -4.57 -30.72 8.10
C GLY A 117 -5.84 -30.40 7.32
N GLY A 118 -6.13 -29.12 7.01
CA GLY A 118 -7.28 -28.67 6.23
C GLY A 118 -8.54 -28.43 7.05
N GLN A 119 -8.48 -28.56 8.36
CA GLN A 119 -9.60 -28.32 9.24
C GLN A 119 -9.87 -26.83 9.50
N GLU A 120 -8.84 -26.02 9.34
CA GLU A 120 -8.88 -24.59 9.59
C GLU A 120 -8.13 -23.84 8.49
N VAL A 121 -8.54 -22.60 8.26
CA VAL A 121 -7.80 -21.64 7.44
C VAL A 121 -7.44 -20.47 8.32
N SER A 122 -6.17 -20.09 8.37
CA SER A 122 -5.68 -18.93 9.07
C SER A 122 -5.10 -17.91 8.09
N PHE A 123 -5.11 -16.66 8.49
CA PHE A 123 -4.42 -15.60 7.76
C PHE A 123 -2.99 -15.47 8.29
N ASP A 124 -2.00 -15.46 7.38
CA ASP A 124 -0.60 -15.16 7.67
C ASP A 124 -0.30 -13.74 7.16
N PRO A 125 -0.23 -12.73 8.04
CA PRO A 125 0.17 -11.38 7.66
C PRO A 125 1.69 -11.37 7.41
N LEU A 126 2.08 -11.34 6.15
CA LEU A 126 3.47 -11.42 5.73
C LEU A 126 4.21 -10.09 5.90
N LEU A 127 3.62 -9.02 5.41
CA LEU A 127 4.18 -7.68 5.39
C LEU A 127 3.11 -6.70 5.91
N GLY A 128 3.44 -5.92 6.92
CA GLY A 128 2.54 -4.91 7.47
C GLY A 128 2.49 -3.64 6.63
N ALA A 129 1.37 -2.92 6.65
CA ALA A 129 1.22 -1.62 5.98
C ALA A 129 2.11 -0.51 6.55
N ASP A 130 2.70 -0.72 7.73
CA ASP A 130 3.62 0.21 8.40
C ASP A 130 5.10 -0.09 8.12
N LEU A 131 5.39 -1.12 7.30
CA LEU A 131 6.76 -1.50 6.95
C LEU A 131 7.48 -0.33 6.28
N SER A 132 8.50 0.18 6.94
CA SER A 132 9.34 1.26 6.42
C SER A 132 10.35 0.71 5.42
N LEU A 133 10.44 1.37 4.27
CA LEU A 133 11.35 1.01 3.19
C LEU A 133 12.57 1.93 3.23
N ALA A 134 13.76 1.36 3.31
CA ALA A 134 14.98 2.12 3.23
C ALA A 134 15.31 2.51 1.77
N PRO A 135 15.85 3.70 1.51
CA PRO A 135 16.17 4.14 0.14
C PRO A 135 17.17 3.25 -0.61
N SER A 136 17.98 2.52 0.13
CA SER A 136 19.12 1.75 -0.40
C SER A 136 19.09 0.26 -0.13
N GLY A 137 17.95 -0.29 0.33
CA GLY A 137 17.89 -1.70 0.68
C GLY A 137 16.51 -2.30 0.50
N ASP A 138 16.50 -3.52 -0.04
CA ASP A 138 15.30 -4.33 -0.09
C ASP A 138 15.03 -4.96 1.28
N VAL A 139 13.76 -5.00 1.68
CA VAL A 139 13.34 -5.75 2.86
C VAL A 139 12.96 -7.15 2.41
N SER A 140 13.49 -8.16 3.07
CA SER A 140 13.16 -9.54 2.77
C SER A 140 12.54 -10.28 3.96
N LEU A 141 11.55 -11.11 3.69
CA LEU A 141 10.94 -12.05 4.61
C LEU A 141 11.01 -13.45 4.01
N VAL A 142 11.34 -14.44 4.84
CA VAL A 142 11.39 -15.84 4.41
C VAL A 142 10.43 -16.67 5.28
N ARG A 143 9.70 -17.58 4.62
CA ARG A 143 8.90 -18.63 5.26
C ARG A 143 9.35 -19.98 4.74
N THR A 144 9.50 -20.95 5.63
CA THR A 144 9.89 -22.32 5.26
C THR A 144 8.94 -23.29 5.90
N TYR A 145 8.44 -24.25 5.14
CA TYR A 145 7.50 -25.27 5.61
C TYR A 145 7.54 -26.50 4.71
N GLN A 146 6.97 -27.60 5.19
CA GLN A 146 6.82 -28.83 4.43
C GLN A 146 5.48 -28.83 3.68
N ALA A 147 5.50 -29.10 2.37
CA ALA A 147 4.28 -29.17 1.56
C ALA A 147 3.41 -30.35 2.01
N ALA A 148 2.10 -30.14 2.09
CA ALA A 148 1.12 -31.15 2.47
C ALA A 148 0.31 -31.69 1.30
N HIS A 149 0.45 -31.09 0.09
CA HIS A 149 -0.31 -31.40 -1.12
C HIS A 149 0.60 -31.52 -2.34
N ASN A 150 0.08 -32.10 -3.42
CA ASN A 150 0.78 -32.21 -4.70
C ASN A 150 0.85 -30.86 -5.46
N VAL A 151 -0.14 -29.96 -5.25
CA VAL A 151 -0.20 -28.62 -5.82
C VAL A 151 -0.56 -27.63 -4.73
N GLY A 152 0.17 -26.51 -4.66
CA GLY A 152 -0.14 -25.36 -3.84
C GLY A 152 -0.92 -24.31 -4.62
N HIS A 153 -1.97 -23.78 -4.03
CA HIS A 153 -2.73 -22.66 -4.57
C HIS A 153 -2.60 -21.47 -3.63
N PHE A 154 -1.64 -20.59 -3.90
CA PHE A 154 -1.39 -19.39 -3.12
C PHE A 154 -2.30 -18.28 -3.61
N ARG A 155 -3.07 -17.70 -2.70
CA ARG A 155 -3.95 -16.55 -2.93
C ARG A 155 -3.48 -15.44 -2.03
N PHE A 156 -2.70 -14.54 -2.59
CA PHE A 156 -2.20 -13.38 -1.87
C PHE A 156 -3.26 -12.28 -1.89
N VAL A 157 -3.32 -11.55 -0.79
CA VAL A 157 -4.21 -10.40 -0.65
C VAL A 157 -3.44 -9.21 -0.08
N GLU A 158 -3.85 -8.02 -0.49
CA GLU A 158 -3.54 -6.78 0.20
C GLU A 158 -4.59 -6.51 1.28
N TYR A 159 -4.17 -5.92 2.38
CA TYR A 159 -5.07 -5.54 3.48
C TYR A 159 -4.63 -4.21 4.09
N THR A 160 -5.58 -3.49 4.70
CA THR A 160 -5.30 -2.21 5.37
C THR A 160 -4.89 -2.40 6.83
N GLU A 161 -5.59 -3.26 7.55
CA GLU A 161 -5.41 -3.48 8.98
C GLU A 161 -5.65 -4.94 9.34
N THR A 162 -5.14 -5.35 10.50
CA THR A 162 -5.49 -6.63 11.15
C THR A 162 -6.07 -6.36 12.53
N ASP A 163 -6.97 -7.23 12.98
CA ASP A 163 -7.44 -7.22 14.36
C ASP A 163 -6.37 -7.77 15.34
N ALA A 164 -6.74 -7.84 16.62
CA ALA A 164 -5.86 -8.35 17.67
C ALA A 164 -5.48 -9.84 17.51
N TYR A 165 -6.17 -10.57 16.64
CA TYR A 165 -5.92 -11.98 16.33
C TYR A 165 -5.15 -12.17 15.02
N GLY A 166 -4.77 -11.06 14.34
CA GLY A 166 -4.08 -11.10 13.07
C GLY A 166 -5.00 -11.35 11.85
N VAL A 167 -6.32 -11.29 12.03
CA VAL A 167 -7.27 -11.44 10.93
C VAL A 167 -7.40 -10.11 10.18
N PRO A 168 -7.37 -10.10 8.84
CA PRO A 168 -7.49 -8.86 8.08
C PRO A 168 -8.87 -8.25 8.29
N VAL A 169 -8.89 -6.93 8.57
CA VAL A 169 -10.10 -6.12 8.71
C VAL A 169 -10.03 -4.93 7.77
N GLY A 170 -11.18 -4.30 7.53
CA GLY A 170 -11.27 -3.18 6.59
C GLY A 170 -11.26 -3.64 5.13
N GLU A 171 -10.51 -2.95 4.28
CA GLU A 171 -10.45 -3.25 2.85
C GLU A 171 -9.45 -4.37 2.58
N VAL A 172 -9.90 -5.44 1.95
CA VAL A 172 -9.08 -6.57 1.51
C VAL A 172 -9.26 -6.73 0.00
N SER A 173 -8.17 -6.80 -0.75
CA SER A 173 -8.19 -6.94 -2.21
C SER A 173 -7.20 -8.03 -2.66
N PRO A 174 -7.47 -8.72 -3.79
CA PRO A 174 -6.50 -9.67 -4.34
C PRO A 174 -5.19 -9.00 -4.71
N ALA A 175 -4.06 -9.60 -4.31
CA ALA A 175 -2.71 -9.13 -4.65
C ALA A 175 -2.01 -10.03 -5.67
N GLY A 176 -2.47 -11.26 -5.84
CA GLY A 176 -1.90 -12.20 -6.80
C GLY A 176 -2.27 -13.64 -6.50
N THR A 177 -2.07 -14.50 -7.48
CA THR A 177 -2.33 -15.92 -7.33
C THR A 177 -1.19 -16.71 -7.97
N VAL A 178 -0.67 -17.73 -7.26
CA VAL A 178 0.35 -18.64 -7.76
C VAL A 178 -0.13 -20.07 -7.58
N LEU A 179 -0.04 -20.87 -8.64
CA LEU A 179 -0.15 -22.32 -8.57
C LEU A 179 1.27 -22.88 -8.61
N PHE A 180 1.64 -23.69 -7.60
CA PHE A 180 2.97 -24.23 -7.48
C PHE A 180 2.92 -25.78 -7.43
N PRO A 181 3.64 -26.49 -8.30
CA PRO A 181 3.72 -27.96 -8.27
C PRO A 181 4.68 -28.40 -7.19
N PHE A 182 4.20 -29.15 -6.19
CA PHE A 182 5.04 -29.67 -5.11
C PHE A 182 5.62 -31.07 -5.42
N THR A 183 5.12 -31.75 -6.44
CA THR A 183 5.68 -33.04 -6.84
C THR A 183 6.59 -32.90 -8.06
N ARG A 184 7.68 -33.64 -8.06
CA ARG A 184 8.67 -33.64 -9.14
C ARG A 184 8.05 -33.95 -10.52
N GLN A 185 7.09 -34.86 -10.56
CA GLN A 185 6.38 -35.21 -11.79
C GLN A 185 5.69 -33.99 -12.40
N LEU A 186 5.01 -33.16 -11.60
CA LEU A 186 4.33 -31.96 -12.06
C LEU A 186 5.31 -30.82 -12.39
N GLN A 187 6.49 -30.76 -11.73
CA GLN A 187 7.54 -29.80 -12.06
C GLN A 187 8.21 -30.09 -13.41
N GLU A 188 8.33 -31.37 -13.78
CA GLU A 188 8.93 -31.80 -15.04
C GLU A 188 7.93 -31.70 -16.23
N ASP A 189 6.62 -31.76 -15.97
CA ASP A 189 5.57 -31.60 -16.98
C ASP A 189 5.26 -30.11 -17.24
N ARG A 190 6.03 -29.51 -18.16
CA ARG A 190 5.85 -28.10 -18.55
C ARG A 190 4.52 -27.79 -19.25
N GLY A 191 3.77 -28.80 -19.64
CA GLY A 191 2.47 -28.67 -20.30
C GLY A 191 1.28 -28.84 -19.37
N ALA A 192 1.51 -29.22 -18.11
CA ALA A 192 0.46 -29.44 -17.14
C ALA A 192 -0.29 -28.13 -16.81
N ASP A 193 -1.59 -28.13 -17.01
CA ASP A 193 -2.46 -27.08 -16.50
C ASP A 193 -2.76 -27.36 -15.01
N LEU A 194 -1.98 -26.75 -14.13
CA LEU A 194 -2.09 -26.98 -12.68
C LEU A 194 -3.48 -26.63 -12.12
N SER A 195 -4.23 -25.77 -12.81
CA SER A 195 -5.61 -25.43 -12.39
C SER A 195 -6.59 -26.57 -12.52
N LYS A 196 -6.25 -27.59 -13.33
CA LYS A 196 -7.05 -28.79 -13.58
C LYS A 196 -6.56 -30.01 -12.83
N VAL A 197 -5.40 -29.93 -12.18
CA VAL A 197 -4.88 -31.04 -11.38
C VAL A 197 -5.68 -31.15 -10.09
N ALA A 198 -6.18 -32.34 -9.80
CA ALA A 198 -6.83 -32.62 -8.53
C ALA A 198 -5.84 -32.43 -7.38
N VAL A 199 -6.23 -31.64 -6.38
CA VAL A 199 -5.40 -31.42 -5.18
C VAL A 199 -5.49 -32.63 -4.28
N GLU A 200 -4.37 -33.28 -4.03
CA GLU A 200 -4.25 -34.48 -3.22
C GLU A 200 -3.24 -34.25 -2.09
N ARG A 201 -3.49 -34.84 -0.92
CA ARG A 201 -2.51 -34.85 0.16
C ARG A 201 -1.36 -35.78 -0.18
N ILE A 202 -0.16 -35.35 0.19
CA ILE A 202 1.05 -36.15 0.08
C ILE A 202 1.72 -36.30 1.44
N ASP A 203 2.24 -37.51 1.68
CA ASP A 203 3.07 -37.76 2.84
C ASP A 203 4.52 -37.35 2.54
N ASN A 204 5.20 -36.74 3.50
CA ASN A 204 6.60 -36.31 3.35
C ASN A 204 6.86 -35.44 2.11
N GLY A 205 5.99 -34.44 1.88
CA GLY A 205 6.19 -33.48 0.79
C GLY A 205 7.51 -32.71 0.90
N PRO A 206 7.91 -31.99 -0.16
CA PRO A 206 9.18 -31.26 -0.18
C PRO A 206 9.18 -30.09 0.82
N LEU A 207 10.39 -29.68 1.21
CA LEU A 207 10.61 -28.46 1.97
C LEU A 207 10.55 -27.28 1.01
N ILE A 208 9.65 -26.33 1.29
CA ILE A 208 9.38 -25.16 0.47
C ILE A 208 9.90 -23.91 1.16
N GLU A 209 10.56 -23.06 0.41
CA GLU A 209 10.91 -21.71 0.83
C GLU A 209 10.04 -20.70 0.03
N GLU A 210 9.38 -19.79 0.74
CA GLU A 210 8.81 -18.58 0.17
C GLU A 210 9.69 -17.41 0.59
N ARG A 211 10.24 -16.70 -0.38
CA ARG A 211 11.03 -15.50 -0.18
C ARG A 211 10.29 -14.31 -0.72
N TYR A 212 9.96 -13.38 0.15
CA TYR A 212 9.31 -12.11 -0.18
C TYR A 212 10.35 -11.01 -0.18
N VAL A 213 10.39 -10.21 -1.23
CA VAL A 213 11.28 -9.05 -1.36
C VAL A 213 10.44 -7.83 -1.64
N VAL A 214 10.64 -6.79 -0.84
CA VAL A 214 10.02 -5.47 -1.04
C VAL A 214 11.10 -4.53 -1.49
N SER A 215 10.98 -4.02 -2.72
CA SER A 215 11.92 -3.05 -3.27
C SER A 215 11.70 -1.66 -2.68
N SER A 216 12.69 -0.79 -2.85
CA SER A 216 12.57 0.64 -2.50
C SER A 216 11.47 1.38 -3.28
N ALA A 217 10.97 0.80 -4.37
CA ALA A 217 9.83 1.31 -5.15
C ALA A 217 8.47 0.76 -4.67
N SER A 218 8.41 0.15 -3.48
CA SER A 218 7.21 -0.45 -2.88
C SER A 218 6.61 -1.61 -3.70
N THR A 219 7.38 -2.22 -4.60
CA THR A 219 6.96 -3.44 -5.29
C THR A 219 7.26 -4.65 -4.43
N VAL A 220 6.29 -5.55 -4.31
CA VAL A 220 6.43 -6.80 -3.55
C VAL A 220 6.55 -7.96 -4.52
N GLN A 221 7.60 -8.75 -4.37
CA GLN A 221 7.83 -9.95 -5.17
C GLN A 221 7.93 -11.16 -4.25
N VAL A 222 7.30 -12.26 -4.62
CA VAL A 222 7.45 -13.56 -3.98
C VAL A 222 8.17 -14.54 -4.90
N THR A 223 9.17 -15.24 -4.37
CA THR A 223 9.77 -16.41 -5.00
C THR A 223 9.47 -17.63 -4.13
N ILE A 224 8.79 -18.62 -4.70
CA ILE A 224 8.47 -19.89 -4.06
C ILE A 224 9.43 -20.92 -4.63
N THR A 225 10.15 -21.65 -3.79
CA THR A 225 11.20 -22.61 -4.18
C THR A 225 11.01 -23.95 -3.46
N ASP A 226 11.02 -25.03 -4.22
CA ASP A 226 11.23 -26.38 -3.70
C ASP A 226 12.73 -26.56 -3.43
N LEU A 227 13.12 -26.63 -2.16
CA LEU A 227 14.52 -26.74 -1.75
C LEU A 227 15.15 -28.10 -2.12
N SER A 228 14.36 -29.11 -2.44
CA SER A 228 14.86 -30.44 -2.82
C SER A 228 15.21 -30.53 -4.31
N THR A 229 14.48 -29.83 -5.16
CA THR A 229 14.67 -29.85 -6.62
C THR A 229 15.28 -28.59 -7.17
N GLY A 230 15.21 -27.48 -6.45
CA GLY A 230 15.58 -26.13 -6.92
C GLY A 230 14.54 -25.52 -7.86
N PHE A 231 13.40 -26.18 -8.08
CA PHE A 231 12.32 -25.60 -8.89
C PHE A 231 11.74 -24.37 -8.21
N SER A 232 11.59 -23.28 -8.97
CA SER A 232 11.09 -22.03 -8.41
C SER A 232 10.15 -21.30 -9.35
N ILE A 233 9.21 -20.57 -8.76
CA ILE A 233 8.30 -19.63 -9.45
C ILE A 233 8.41 -18.28 -8.74
N THR A 234 8.56 -17.22 -9.52
CA THR A 234 8.58 -15.84 -9.02
C THR A 234 7.36 -15.08 -9.57
N CYS A 235 6.73 -14.29 -8.70
CA CYS A 235 5.53 -13.51 -9.03
C CYS A 235 5.60 -12.14 -8.34
N ASP A 236 5.20 -11.09 -9.04
CA ASP A 236 5.00 -9.77 -8.45
C ASP A 236 3.59 -9.70 -7.84
N LEU A 237 3.47 -9.09 -6.66
CA LEU A 237 2.23 -8.96 -5.89
C LEU A 237 1.77 -7.52 -5.86
N GLY A 238 0.45 -7.29 -5.94
CA GLY A 238 -0.14 -5.96 -5.81
C GLY A 238 0.02 -5.07 -7.04
N ALA A 239 0.08 -5.63 -8.25
CA ALA A 239 0.16 -4.90 -9.52
C ALA A 239 -1.22 -4.57 -10.09
#